data_5a706c81e80629cc518f8218358302cd
#
_entry.id   5a706c81e80629cc518f8218358302cd
#
_cell.length_a   1.000
_cell.length_b   1.000
_cell.length_c   1.000
_cell.angle_alpha   90.00
_cell.angle_beta   90.00
_cell.angle_gamma   90.00
#
_symmetry.space_group_name_H-M   'P 1'
#
loop_
_entity.id
_entity.type
_entity.pdbx_description
1 polymer ?
#
loop_
_entity_poly.entity_id
_entity_poly.type
_entity_poly.pdbx_seq_one_letter_code
_entity_poly.pdbx_strand_id
1 'polypeptide(L)'
;MSSEPTTSKYIDVQQSEIHGTGVFARTDIPKGKKVIEYIGEKITKKESEKRSIALIEKNQGSLTDGAVYVFELNKRYDLDGNVPENTARFINHSCDPNCEPDVIKNRIWLLSTRKIKKGEELSYNYGFDLECYEEHECRCGTKKCVGYITAEENWRKLKKLIAKKKKKEKKAAKAEEKARKKSKK
;
A
#
# COMPACT_ATOMS: atom_id res chain seq x y z
N MET A 1 -11.21 -23.04 -16.18
CA MET A 1 -10.61 -22.25 -17.28
C MET A 1 -9.75 -21.20 -16.61
N SER A 2 -8.43 -21.25 -16.74
CA SER A 2 -7.55 -20.19 -16.26
C SER A 2 -7.79 -18.98 -17.15
N SER A 3 -8.35 -17.90 -16.61
CA SER A 3 -8.42 -16.63 -17.30
C SER A 3 -6.99 -16.09 -17.50
N GLU A 4 -6.73 -15.43 -18.64
CA GLU A 4 -5.42 -14.83 -18.87
C GLU A 4 -5.19 -13.63 -17.95
N PRO A 5 -3.93 -13.35 -17.56
CA PRO A 5 -3.61 -12.16 -16.76
C PRO A 5 -4.08 -10.87 -17.44
N THR A 6 -4.55 -9.91 -16.62
CA THR A 6 -4.87 -8.58 -17.14
C THR A 6 -3.63 -7.95 -17.77
N THR A 7 -3.78 -7.47 -19.01
CA THR A 7 -2.70 -6.83 -19.74
C THR A 7 -3.05 -5.41 -20.13
N SER A 8 -2.04 -4.60 -20.37
CA SER A 8 -2.19 -3.25 -20.89
C SER A 8 -1.01 -2.94 -21.82
N LYS A 9 -1.28 -2.22 -22.90
CA LYS A 9 -0.21 -1.75 -23.80
C LYS A 9 0.78 -0.80 -23.12
N TYR A 10 0.41 -0.29 -21.96
CA TYR A 10 1.18 0.71 -21.23
C TYR A 10 2.19 0.13 -20.23
N ILE A 11 2.11 -1.16 -19.90
CA ILE A 11 2.85 -1.72 -18.77
C ILE A 11 3.73 -2.90 -19.11
N ASP A 12 4.77 -3.07 -18.29
CA ASP A 12 5.59 -4.27 -18.13
C ASP A 12 5.69 -4.61 -16.65
N VAL A 13 5.83 -5.90 -16.34
CA VAL A 13 6.06 -6.39 -14.97
C VAL A 13 7.52 -6.75 -14.82
N GLN A 14 8.18 -6.19 -13.79
CA GLN A 14 9.63 -6.36 -13.56
C GLN A 14 9.93 -6.45 -12.05
N GLN A 15 11.17 -6.76 -11.71
CA GLN A 15 11.67 -6.64 -10.33
C GLN A 15 11.65 -5.16 -9.91
N SER A 16 11.15 -4.88 -8.69
CA SER A 16 11.06 -3.53 -8.13
C SER A 16 12.11 -3.28 -7.06
N GLU A 17 12.63 -2.06 -7.01
CA GLU A 17 13.48 -1.60 -5.89
C GLU A 17 12.66 -1.21 -4.65
N ILE A 18 11.36 -0.96 -4.80
CA ILE A 18 10.46 -0.64 -3.68
C ILE A 18 10.16 -1.91 -2.90
N HIS A 19 9.60 -2.92 -3.57
CA HIS A 19 9.27 -4.21 -2.97
C HIS A 19 8.99 -5.27 -4.04
N GLY A 20 9.70 -6.40 -4.00
CA GLY A 20 9.42 -7.59 -4.80
C GLY A 20 9.23 -7.30 -6.29
N THR A 21 8.04 -7.57 -6.79
CA THR A 21 7.62 -7.30 -8.18
C THR A 21 6.97 -5.94 -8.29
N GLY A 22 7.23 -5.22 -9.38
CA GLY A 22 6.62 -3.92 -9.70
C GLY A 22 6.06 -3.87 -11.13
N VAL A 23 5.26 -2.86 -11.38
CA VAL A 23 4.70 -2.57 -12.70
C VAL A 23 5.31 -1.28 -13.23
N PHE A 24 5.84 -1.33 -14.46
CA PHE A 24 6.59 -0.24 -15.07
C PHE A 24 5.93 0.24 -16.35
N ALA A 25 6.10 1.52 -16.67
CA ALA A 25 5.60 2.08 -17.91
C ALA A 25 6.42 1.58 -19.11
N ARG A 26 5.79 0.80 -20.00
CA ARG A 26 6.39 0.33 -21.26
C ARG A 26 6.60 1.46 -22.26
N THR A 27 5.73 2.46 -22.22
CA THR A 27 5.73 3.66 -23.07
C THR A 27 5.39 4.89 -22.24
N ASP A 28 5.56 6.09 -22.78
CA ASP A 28 5.00 7.30 -22.15
C ASP A 28 3.48 7.18 -21.99
N ILE A 29 2.98 7.50 -20.79
CA ILE A 29 1.56 7.47 -20.46
C ILE A 29 1.11 8.91 -20.19
N PRO A 30 0.19 9.46 -20.98
CA PRO A 30 -0.38 10.78 -20.71
C PRO A 30 -1.18 10.79 -19.40
N LYS A 31 -1.32 11.97 -18.76
CA LYS A 31 -2.21 12.17 -17.61
C LYS A 31 -3.66 11.79 -17.94
N GLY A 32 -4.36 11.23 -16.93
CA GLY A 32 -5.79 10.90 -17.01
C GLY A 32 -6.09 9.63 -17.82
N LYS A 33 -5.10 8.79 -18.11
CA LYS A 33 -5.32 7.53 -18.83
C LYS A 33 -5.68 6.40 -17.88
N LYS A 34 -6.64 5.58 -18.29
CA LYS A 34 -6.86 4.26 -17.70
C LYS A 34 -5.68 3.38 -18.09
N VAL A 35 -4.82 3.11 -17.12
CA VAL A 35 -3.59 2.36 -17.35
C VAL A 35 -3.85 0.87 -17.36
N ILE A 36 -4.48 0.36 -16.32
CA ILE A 36 -4.86 -1.04 -16.17
C ILE A 36 -6.10 -1.16 -15.29
N GLU A 37 -6.90 -2.19 -15.50
CA GLU A 37 -7.99 -2.55 -14.61
C GLU A 37 -7.45 -3.39 -13.45
N TYR A 38 -7.92 -3.09 -12.26
CA TYR A 38 -7.73 -3.91 -11.07
C TYR A 38 -8.91 -4.89 -11.00
N ILE A 39 -8.64 -6.16 -11.24
CA ILE A 39 -9.66 -7.21 -11.22
C ILE A 39 -9.55 -8.08 -9.98
N GLY A 40 -10.60 -8.81 -9.65
CA GLY A 40 -10.62 -9.70 -8.49
C GLY A 40 -11.96 -10.37 -8.29
N GLU A 41 -12.05 -11.07 -7.18
CA GLU A 41 -13.29 -11.64 -6.70
C GLU A 41 -14.15 -10.56 -6.04
N LYS A 42 -15.39 -10.39 -6.50
CA LYS A 42 -16.34 -9.51 -5.85
C LYS A 42 -16.92 -10.20 -4.61
N ILE A 43 -16.61 -9.66 -3.45
CA ILE A 43 -17.00 -10.20 -2.15
C ILE A 43 -17.87 -9.22 -1.37
N THR A 44 -18.68 -9.73 -0.42
CA THR A 44 -19.43 -8.87 0.48
C THR A 44 -18.52 -8.23 1.54
N LYS A 45 -18.93 -7.12 2.16
CA LYS A 45 -18.20 -6.50 3.28
C LYS A 45 -17.94 -7.51 4.42
N LYS A 46 -18.93 -8.35 4.74
CA LYS A 46 -18.78 -9.41 5.75
C LYS A 46 -17.73 -10.46 5.39
N GLU A 47 -17.67 -10.85 4.13
CA GLU A 47 -16.64 -11.81 3.68
C GLU A 47 -15.25 -11.15 3.65
N SER A 48 -15.18 -9.89 3.28
CA SER A 48 -13.94 -9.09 3.33
C SER A 48 -13.37 -9.02 4.75
N GLU A 49 -14.21 -8.69 5.72
CA GLU A 49 -13.83 -8.66 7.14
C GLU A 49 -13.33 -10.02 7.63
N LYS A 50 -14.07 -11.11 7.30
CA LYS A 50 -13.68 -12.47 7.65
C LYS A 50 -12.31 -12.85 7.06
N ARG A 51 -12.05 -12.53 5.78
CA ARG A 51 -10.75 -12.80 5.14
C ARG A 51 -9.62 -12.00 5.79
N SER A 52 -9.87 -10.74 6.16
CA SER A 52 -8.91 -9.89 6.85
C SER A 52 -8.54 -10.48 8.22
N ILE A 53 -9.52 -10.91 9.02
CA ILE A 53 -9.28 -11.55 10.32
C ILE A 53 -8.47 -12.84 10.14
N ALA A 54 -8.86 -13.70 9.22
CA ALA A 54 -8.15 -14.97 8.95
C ALA A 54 -6.69 -14.73 8.50
N LEU A 55 -6.43 -13.64 7.77
CA LEU A 55 -5.08 -13.26 7.36
C LEU A 55 -4.23 -12.83 8.57
N ILE A 56 -4.79 -12.02 9.46
CA ILE A 56 -4.13 -11.59 10.70
C ILE A 56 -3.80 -12.79 11.59
N GLU A 57 -4.74 -13.70 11.78
CA GLU A 57 -4.55 -14.93 12.56
C GLU A 57 -3.46 -15.82 11.96
N LYS A 58 -3.48 -16.03 10.64
CA LYS A 58 -2.48 -16.83 9.93
C LYS A 58 -1.06 -16.26 10.07
N ASN A 59 -0.94 -14.94 10.08
CA ASN A 59 0.34 -14.24 10.16
C ASN A 59 0.75 -13.93 11.62
N GLN A 60 0.15 -14.61 12.60
CA GLN A 60 0.44 -14.43 14.04
C GLN A 60 0.30 -12.96 14.51
N GLY A 61 -0.67 -12.26 13.95
CA GLY A 61 -0.92 -10.84 14.26
C GLY A 61 -0.08 -9.86 13.46
N SER A 62 0.82 -10.32 12.57
CA SER A 62 1.55 -9.43 11.66
C SER A 62 0.78 -9.24 10.35
N LEU A 63 0.60 -7.99 9.95
CA LEU A 63 0.05 -7.63 8.64
C LEU A 63 1.14 -7.47 7.57
N THR A 64 2.43 -7.57 7.96
CA THR A 64 3.55 -7.30 7.06
C THR A 64 3.72 -8.34 5.95
N ASP A 65 3.35 -9.61 6.21
CA ASP A 65 3.43 -10.69 5.23
C ASP A 65 2.11 -10.92 4.49
N GLY A 66 1.05 -10.20 4.86
CA GLY A 66 -0.25 -10.26 4.24
C GLY A 66 -0.50 -9.04 3.36
N ALA A 67 -0.13 -9.10 2.09
CA ALA A 67 -0.52 -8.06 1.17
C ALA A 67 -2.05 -7.95 1.12
N VAL A 68 -2.58 -6.80 1.51
CA VAL A 68 -4.01 -6.51 1.45
C VAL A 68 -4.33 -6.10 0.01
N TYR A 69 -5.02 -6.98 -0.71
CA TYR A 69 -5.41 -6.76 -2.10
C TYR A 69 -6.87 -6.34 -2.25
N VAL A 70 -7.51 -5.88 -1.16
CA VAL A 70 -8.93 -5.58 -1.14
C VAL A 70 -9.17 -4.10 -1.40
N PHE A 71 -10.00 -3.81 -2.40
CA PHE A 71 -10.51 -2.47 -2.69
C PHE A 71 -11.99 -2.37 -2.38
N GLU A 72 -12.43 -1.22 -1.86
CA GLU A 72 -13.85 -0.90 -1.81
C GLU A 72 -14.39 -0.69 -3.22
N LEU A 73 -15.33 -1.54 -3.64
CA LEU A 73 -16.01 -1.39 -4.92
C LEU A 73 -17.24 -0.47 -4.79
N ASN A 74 -17.98 -0.63 -3.70
CA ASN A 74 -19.13 0.19 -3.34
C ASN A 74 -19.60 -0.13 -1.91
N LYS A 75 -20.70 0.49 -1.46
CA LYS A 75 -21.25 0.31 -0.10
C LYS A 75 -21.59 -1.15 0.27
N ARG A 76 -21.78 -2.06 -0.69
CA ARG A 76 -22.19 -3.46 -0.45
C ARG A 76 -21.06 -4.45 -0.68
N TYR A 77 -20.13 -4.14 -1.56
CA TYR A 77 -19.13 -5.06 -2.06
C TYR A 77 -17.74 -4.47 -2.03
N ASP A 78 -16.80 -5.35 -1.79
CA ASP A 78 -15.37 -5.16 -2.03
C ASP A 78 -14.92 -6.01 -3.20
N LEU A 79 -13.74 -5.71 -3.72
CA LEU A 79 -13.04 -6.49 -4.72
C LEU A 79 -11.75 -7.03 -4.11
N ASP A 80 -11.65 -8.35 -3.96
CA ASP A 80 -10.44 -9.02 -3.52
C ASP A 80 -9.58 -9.35 -4.74
N GLY A 81 -8.52 -8.55 -4.93
CA GLY A 81 -7.61 -8.67 -6.06
C GLY A 81 -6.53 -9.73 -5.89
N ASN A 82 -6.58 -10.56 -4.86
CA ASN A 82 -5.63 -11.66 -4.66
C ASN A 82 -5.92 -12.85 -5.58
N VAL A 83 -5.97 -12.59 -6.87
CA VAL A 83 -6.16 -13.59 -7.91
C VAL A 83 -4.97 -13.55 -8.88
N PRO A 84 -4.54 -14.70 -9.44
CA PRO A 84 -3.36 -14.77 -10.32
C PRO A 84 -3.46 -13.88 -11.55
N GLU A 85 -4.67 -13.69 -12.06
CA GLU A 85 -4.97 -12.93 -13.25
C GLU A 85 -4.87 -11.40 -13.05
N ASN A 86 -4.82 -10.93 -11.80
CA ASN A 86 -4.74 -9.50 -11.50
C ASN A 86 -3.30 -8.98 -11.56
N THR A 87 -2.84 -8.59 -12.73
CA THR A 87 -1.51 -7.98 -12.88
C THR A 87 -1.37 -6.67 -12.11
N ALA A 88 -2.45 -5.90 -11.94
CA ALA A 88 -2.43 -4.63 -11.22
C ALA A 88 -2.09 -4.77 -9.73
N ARG A 89 -2.21 -5.97 -9.14
CA ARG A 89 -1.81 -6.25 -7.76
C ARG A 89 -0.32 -6.04 -7.48
N PHE A 90 0.50 -6.02 -8.52
CA PHE A 90 1.94 -5.78 -8.41
C PHE A 90 2.32 -4.30 -8.44
N ILE A 91 1.35 -3.38 -8.56
CA ILE A 91 1.62 -1.95 -8.48
C ILE A 91 1.89 -1.59 -7.03
N ASN A 92 3.10 -1.11 -6.74
CA ASN A 92 3.58 -0.82 -5.39
C ASN A 92 3.00 0.50 -4.82
N HIS A 93 3.07 0.63 -3.49
CA HIS A 93 2.72 1.87 -2.80
C HIS A 93 3.78 2.95 -2.99
N SER A 94 3.31 4.21 -3.10
CA SER A 94 4.15 5.39 -2.96
C SER A 94 3.44 6.51 -2.20
N CYS A 95 4.22 7.28 -1.42
CA CYS A 95 3.75 8.53 -0.83
C CYS A 95 3.74 9.71 -1.83
N ASP A 96 4.32 9.54 -3.02
CA ASP A 96 4.25 10.49 -4.15
C ASP A 96 3.85 9.71 -5.43
N PRO A 97 2.60 9.21 -5.48
CA PRO A 97 2.18 8.28 -6.51
C PRO A 97 1.99 8.95 -7.88
N ASN A 98 2.11 8.14 -8.93
CA ASN A 98 1.83 8.57 -10.29
C ASN A 98 0.52 7.98 -10.86
N CYS A 99 -0.12 7.12 -10.08
CA CYS A 99 -1.46 6.60 -10.37
C CYS A 99 -2.38 6.76 -9.17
N GLU A 100 -3.68 6.71 -9.43
CA GLU A 100 -4.74 6.63 -8.42
C GLU A 100 -5.78 5.61 -8.83
N PRO A 101 -6.39 4.86 -7.89
CA PRO A 101 -7.52 3.99 -8.19
C PRO A 101 -8.81 4.82 -8.31
N ASP A 102 -9.67 4.46 -9.27
CA ASP A 102 -11.01 5.04 -9.40
C ASP A 102 -12.03 3.98 -9.78
N VAL A 103 -13.25 4.11 -9.25
CA VAL A 103 -14.36 3.20 -9.52
C VAL A 103 -15.23 3.74 -10.66
N ILE A 104 -15.03 3.21 -11.84
CA ILE A 104 -15.74 3.62 -13.05
C ILE A 104 -16.68 2.49 -13.49
N LYS A 105 -17.99 2.73 -13.46
CA LYS A 105 -19.02 1.75 -13.86
C LYS A 105 -18.86 0.39 -13.15
N ASN A 106 -18.67 0.42 -11.83
CA ASN A 106 -18.50 -0.78 -11.00
C ASN A 106 -17.22 -1.61 -11.34
N ARG A 107 -16.20 -0.98 -11.91
CA ARG A 107 -14.89 -1.56 -12.20
C ARG A 107 -13.82 -0.63 -11.65
N ILE A 108 -12.75 -1.18 -11.10
CA ILE A 108 -11.66 -0.41 -10.53
C ILE A 108 -10.57 -0.25 -11.59
N TRP A 109 -10.16 1.00 -11.82
CA TRP A 109 -9.13 1.36 -12.78
C TRP A 109 -8.01 2.12 -12.10
N LEU A 110 -6.77 1.81 -12.43
CA LEU A 110 -5.64 2.65 -12.09
C LEU A 110 -5.52 3.74 -13.18
N LEU A 111 -5.66 5.01 -12.76
CA LEU A 111 -5.56 6.18 -13.62
C LEU A 111 -4.24 6.90 -13.40
N SER A 112 -3.59 7.34 -14.47
CA SER A 112 -2.39 8.18 -14.34
C SER A 112 -2.74 9.59 -13.87
N THR A 113 -2.13 10.04 -12.76
CA THR A 113 -2.37 11.38 -12.16
C THR A 113 -1.53 12.48 -12.83
N ARG A 114 -0.46 12.08 -13.50
CA ARG A 114 0.45 12.93 -14.28
C ARG A 114 0.93 12.22 -15.53
N LYS A 115 1.71 12.89 -16.38
CA LYS A 115 2.47 12.19 -17.41
C LYS A 115 3.48 11.26 -16.72
N ILE A 116 3.53 9.98 -17.15
CA ILE A 116 4.49 8.98 -16.68
C ILE A 116 5.39 8.67 -17.87
N LYS A 117 6.70 8.71 -17.68
CA LYS A 117 7.67 8.41 -18.74
C LYS A 117 7.88 6.90 -18.84
N LYS A 118 8.26 6.44 -20.03
CA LYS A 118 8.73 5.07 -20.23
C LYS A 118 9.81 4.72 -19.20
N GLY A 119 9.69 3.55 -18.57
CA GLY A 119 10.59 3.04 -17.54
C GLY A 119 10.30 3.50 -16.13
N GLU A 120 9.39 4.46 -15.90
CA GLU A 120 8.98 4.80 -14.53
C GLU A 120 8.14 3.66 -13.92
N GLU A 121 8.39 3.34 -12.64
CA GLU A 121 7.54 2.43 -11.88
C GLU A 121 6.19 3.09 -11.58
N LEU A 122 5.11 2.35 -11.80
CA LEU A 122 3.75 2.75 -11.47
C LEU A 122 3.52 2.53 -9.98
N SER A 123 2.88 3.50 -9.34
CA SER A 123 2.58 3.42 -7.91
C SER A 123 1.29 4.16 -7.58
N TYR A 124 0.60 3.71 -6.53
CA TYR A 124 -0.54 4.44 -5.97
C TYR A 124 -0.47 4.46 -4.44
N ASN A 125 -1.20 5.36 -3.79
CA ASN A 125 -1.31 5.33 -2.34
C ASN A 125 -2.32 4.25 -1.93
N TYR A 126 -1.90 3.27 -1.12
CA TYR A 126 -2.75 2.17 -0.68
C TYR A 126 -3.90 2.62 0.23
N GLY A 127 -3.81 3.82 0.80
CA GLY A 127 -4.89 4.42 1.57
C GLY A 127 -5.15 3.77 2.92
N PHE A 128 -4.17 3.07 3.51
CA PHE A 128 -4.35 2.42 4.80
C PHE A 128 -4.68 3.45 5.89
N ASP A 129 -5.46 3.04 6.88
CA ASP A 129 -5.72 3.86 8.04
C ASP A 129 -4.51 3.92 9.00
N LEU A 130 -4.71 4.48 10.20
CA LEU A 130 -3.64 4.56 11.20
C LEU A 130 -3.59 3.37 12.16
N GLU A 131 -4.53 2.46 12.03
CA GLU A 131 -4.53 1.24 12.81
C GLU A 131 -3.38 0.36 12.35
N CYS A 132 -2.55 -0.11 13.27
CA CYS A 132 -1.37 -0.92 12.95
C CYS A 132 -0.37 -0.28 11.96
N TYR A 133 -0.33 1.07 11.84
CA TYR A 133 0.58 1.73 10.90
C TYR A 133 2.05 1.32 11.08
N GLU A 134 2.46 0.96 12.29
CA GLU A 134 3.84 0.56 12.62
C GLU A 134 4.27 -0.74 11.92
N GLU A 135 3.30 -1.53 11.48
CA GLU A 135 3.53 -2.78 10.75
C GLU A 135 3.69 -2.56 9.24
N HIS A 136 3.43 -1.34 8.76
CA HIS A 136 3.42 -1.00 7.34
C HIS A 136 4.48 0.04 7.01
N GLU A 137 5.76 -0.32 7.15
CA GLU A 137 6.85 0.58 6.75
C GLU A 137 6.83 0.87 5.26
N CYS A 138 6.96 2.15 4.90
CA CYS A 138 7.04 2.58 3.51
C CYS A 138 8.49 2.65 3.02
N ARG A 139 8.76 2.01 1.88
CA ARG A 139 10.06 1.96 1.23
C ARG A 139 10.09 2.69 -0.12
N CYS A 140 9.10 3.58 -0.39
CA CYS A 140 8.97 4.22 -1.70
C CYS A 140 10.12 5.14 -2.09
N GLY A 141 11.01 5.52 -1.18
CA GLY A 141 12.20 6.33 -1.44
C GLY A 141 11.95 7.77 -1.89
N THR A 142 10.68 8.21 -1.99
CA THR A 142 10.35 9.54 -2.47
C THR A 142 10.62 10.63 -1.43
N LYS A 143 10.83 11.88 -1.88
CA LYS A 143 11.03 13.02 -0.97
C LYS A 143 9.83 13.32 -0.06
N LYS A 144 8.62 12.90 -0.48
CA LYS A 144 7.39 13.06 0.31
C LYS A 144 7.13 11.90 1.26
N CYS A 145 8.00 10.89 1.29
CA CYS A 145 7.80 9.70 2.11
C CYS A 145 7.61 10.06 3.59
N VAL A 146 6.52 9.58 4.17
CA VAL A 146 6.19 9.77 5.60
C VAL A 146 6.66 8.60 6.48
N GLY A 147 7.34 7.61 5.88
CA GLY A 147 7.92 6.45 6.57
C GLY A 147 6.98 5.26 6.75
N TYR A 148 5.70 5.43 6.53
CA TYR A 148 4.69 4.38 6.69
C TYR A 148 3.64 4.46 5.58
N ILE A 149 3.01 3.32 5.26
CA ILE A 149 1.92 3.22 4.28
C ILE A 149 0.62 3.66 4.97
N THR A 150 0.10 4.82 4.59
CA THR A 150 -1.17 5.34 5.12
C THR A 150 -1.78 6.36 4.17
N ALA A 151 -3.09 6.57 4.28
CA ALA A 151 -3.82 7.58 3.51
C ALA A 151 -3.25 8.99 3.75
N GLU A 152 -3.24 9.83 2.72
CA GLU A 152 -2.64 11.17 2.76
C GLU A 152 -3.30 12.07 3.81
N GLU A 153 -4.61 11.97 3.98
CA GLU A 153 -5.36 12.70 5.00
C GLU A 153 -4.89 12.39 6.44
N ASN A 154 -4.27 11.23 6.63
CA ASN A 154 -3.77 10.78 7.92
C ASN A 154 -2.33 11.27 8.23
N TRP A 155 -1.59 11.80 7.27
CA TRP A 155 -0.17 12.14 7.44
C TRP A 155 0.10 13.13 8.58
N ARG A 156 -0.80 14.11 8.78
CA ARG A 156 -0.67 15.07 9.89
C ARG A 156 -0.79 14.38 11.27
N LYS A 157 -1.72 13.43 11.39
CA LYS A 157 -1.91 12.63 12.61
C LYS A 157 -0.72 11.69 12.82
N LEU A 158 -0.29 10.99 11.77
CA LEU A 158 0.86 10.10 11.78
C LEU A 158 2.13 10.81 12.30
N LYS A 159 2.47 11.97 11.74
CA LYS A 159 3.65 12.77 12.17
C LYS A 159 3.60 13.08 13.66
N LYS A 160 2.42 13.41 14.22
CA LYS A 160 2.24 13.64 15.66
C LYS A 160 2.44 12.37 16.49
N LEU A 161 1.92 11.22 16.02
CA LEU A 161 2.10 9.92 16.69
C LEU A 161 3.58 9.53 16.74
N ILE A 162 4.28 9.60 15.62
CA ILE A 162 5.73 9.31 15.53
C ILE A 162 6.53 10.23 16.49
N ALA A 163 6.24 11.52 16.49
CA ALA A 163 6.93 12.46 17.37
C ALA A 163 6.69 12.16 18.86
N LYS A 164 5.46 11.78 19.22
CA LYS A 164 5.10 11.38 20.60
C LYS A 164 5.83 10.09 21.01
N LYS A 165 5.87 9.09 20.13
CA LYS A 165 6.60 7.82 20.35
C LYS A 165 8.07 8.08 20.58
N LYS A 166 8.75 8.80 19.68
CA LYS A 166 10.18 9.15 19.81
C LYS A 166 10.49 9.91 21.10
N LYS A 167 9.59 10.79 21.56
CA LYS A 167 9.75 11.51 22.84
C LYS A 167 9.66 10.57 24.05
N LYS A 168 8.73 9.60 24.00
CA LYS A 168 8.58 8.58 25.04
C LYS A 168 9.81 7.66 25.13
N GLU A 169 10.28 7.18 23.99
CA GLU A 169 11.47 6.33 23.89
C GLU A 169 12.73 7.04 24.41
N LYS A 170 12.95 8.31 24.02
CA LYS A 170 14.06 9.12 24.55
C LYS A 170 14.00 9.32 26.07
N LYS A 171 12.78 9.45 26.63
CA LYS A 171 12.62 9.55 28.10
C LYS A 171 12.94 8.22 28.77
N ALA A 172 12.46 7.10 28.23
CA ALA A 172 12.73 5.76 28.76
C ALA A 172 14.24 5.44 28.73
N ALA A 173 14.90 5.65 27.60
CA ALA A 173 16.35 5.44 27.46
C ALA A 173 17.18 6.28 28.46
N LYS A 174 16.81 7.55 28.68
CA LYS A 174 17.46 8.39 29.70
C LYS A 174 17.23 7.90 31.13
N ALA A 175 16.05 7.34 31.42
CA ALA A 175 15.75 6.79 32.74
C ALA A 175 16.56 5.51 33.00
N GLU A 176 16.65 4.62 32.03
CA GLU A 176 17.45 3.41 32.10
C GLU A 176 18.95 3.71 32.29
N GLU A 177 19.48 4.67 31.53
CA GLU A 177 20.88 5.09 31.69
C GLU A 177 21.17 5.63 33.10
N LYS A 178 20.24 6.45 33.66
CA LYS A 178 20.36 6.96 35.02
C LYS A 178 20.31 5.81 36.07
N ALA A 179 19.44 4.83 35.89
CA ALA A 179 19.34 3.68 36.77
C ALA A 179 20.64 2.84 36.73
N ARG A 180 21.17 2.59 35.53
CA ARG A 180 22.44 1.87 35.33
C ARG A 180 23.65 2.58 35.95
N LYS A 181 23.70 3.90 35.94
CA LYS A 181 24.75 4.70 36.59
C LYS A 181 24.66 4.65 38.13
N LYS A 182 23.43 4.52 38.68
CA LYS A 182 23.24 4.40 40.13
C LYS A 182 23.59 3.01 40.68
N SER A 183 23.39 1.93 39.90
CA SER A 183 23.71 0.56 40.31
C SER A 183 25.22 0.22 40.27
N LYS A 184 26.04 1.11 39.69
CA LYS A 184 27.50 0.94 39.58
C LYS A 184 28.28 1.76 40.64
N LYS A 185 27.58 2.47 41.52
CA LYS A 185 28.13 3.16 42.68
C LYS A 185 27.78 2.43 43.96
#